data_7b30a71909bbce23a8339321b11cd835
#
_entry.id   7b30a71909bbce23a8339321b11cd835
#
_cell.length_a   1.000
_cell.length_b   1.000
_cell.length_c   1.000
_cell.angle_alpha   90.00
_cell.angle_beta   90.00
_cell.angle_gamma   90.00
#
_symmetry.space_group_name_H-M   'P 1'
#
loop_
_entity.id
_entity.type
_entity.pdbx_description
1 polymer ?
#
loop_
_entity_poly.entity_id
_entity_poly.type
_entity_poly.pdbx_seq_one_letter_code
_entity_poly.pdbx_strand_id
1 'polypeptide(L)'
;LKFNFENIDMAEKWVLPIMVKDDGVSPYASHPRKHYGKALLRVFPYNNYSGNYSAVTLLVKQSPDKEGLSTATGSGQETARGYVVSEDEIFFYAGTIDESRTDRHKYKVFCKFVPGVNDKGETTPDAGTVTLYSKNPEMLFETDGKATFTIYEKADDIKPYLKHRYVIISDINYTFADYTLMKGYTMWYNATGSLTHERQINTQVPDEDAAIDW
;
A
#
# COMPACT_ATOMS: atom_id res chain seq x y z
N LEU A 1 -15.91 16.69 -9.67
CA LEU A 1 -14.76 17.17 -8.87
C LEU A 1 -13.50 16.56 -9.46
N LYS A 2 -12.47 17.38 -9.70
CA LYS A 2 -11.11 16.88 -10.02
C LYS A 2 -10.27 16.99 -8.75
N PHE A 3 -9.56 15.93 -8.42
CA PHE A 3 -8.62 15.91 -7.30
C PHE A 3 -7.19 15.84 -7.86
N ASN A 4 -6.30 16.68 -7.30
CA ASN A 4 -4.87 16.59 -7.57
C ASN A 4 -4.19 16.02 -6.33
N PHE A 5 -3.53 14.89 -6.47
CA PHE A 5 -2.84 14.18 -5.39
C PHE A 5 -1.31 14.39 -5.39
N GLU A 6 -0.80 15.23 -6.30
CA GLU A 6 0.64 15.38 -6.59
C GLU A 6 1.50 15.68 -5.34
N ASN A 7 0.94 16.42 -4.37
CA ASN A 7 1.67 16.80 -3.15
C ASN A 7 0.99 16.31 -1.87
N ILE A 8 0.15 15.28 -1.98
CA ILE A 8 -0.59 14.73 -0.84
C ILE A 8 -0.01 13.38 -0.45
N ASP A 9 0.38 13.25 0.81
CA ASP A 9 0.73 11.95 1.37
C ASP A 9 -0.55 11.12 1.58
N MET A 10 -0.72 10.06 0.81
CA MET A 10 -1.92 9.22 0.82
C MET A 10 -2.06 8.37 2.09
N ALA A 11 -1.00 8.22 2.88
CA ALA A 11 -1.08 7.59 4.21
C ALA A 11 -1.71 8.51 5.26
N GLU A 12 -1.72 9.82 5.01
CA GLU A 12 -2.36 10.77 5.92
C GLU A 12 -3.88 10.77 5.75
N LYS A 13 -4.58 11.05 6.85
CA LYS A 13 -6.06 10.98 6.90
C LYS A 13 -6.68 12.32 6.49
N TRP A 14 -6.44 12.75 5.25
CA TRP A 14 -7.02 13.96 4.69
C TRP A 14 -8.53 13.81 4.51
N VAL A 15 -9.26 14.84 4.86
CA VAL A 15 -10.70 14.95 4.62
C VAL A 15 -11.03 16.32 4.05
N LEU A 16 -11.88 16.36 3.03
CA LEU A 16 -12.41 17.59 2.44
C LEU A 16 -13.76 17.88 3.07
N PRO A 17 -13.92 18.97 3.83
CA PRO A 17 -15.24 19.40 4.30
C PRO A 17 -16.05 19.97 3.14
N ILE A 18 -17.24 19.45 2.95
CA ILE A 18 -18.20 19.91 1.94
C ILE A 18 -19.42 20.49 2.66
N MET A 19 -19.95 21.59 2.17
CA MET A 19 -21.18 22.17 2.67
C MET A 19 -22.14 22.45 1.50
N VAL A 20 -23.44 22.25 1.76
CA VAL A 20 -24.47 22.78 0.86
C VAL A 20 -24.42 24.30 0.94
N LYS A 21 -24.30 24.95 -0.23
CA LYS A 21 -24.36 26.41 -0.31
C LYS A 21 -25.82 26.85 -0.14
N ASP A 22 -26.11 27.48 0.99
CA ASP A 22 -27.43 28.05 1.29
C ASP A 22 -27.35 29.54 1.00
N ASP A 23 -27.57 29.91 -0.26
CA ASP A 23 -27.52 31.30 -0.75
C ASP A 23 -28.92 31.85 -1.13
N GLY A 24 -29.98 31.08 -0.84
CA GLY A 24 -31.36 31.43 -1.19
C GLY A 24 -31.68 31.38 -2.70
N VAL A 25 -30.69 31.08 -3.53
CA VAL A 25 -30.80 30.99 -5.01
C VAL A 25 -30.68 29.56 -5.48
N SER A 26 -29.91 28.73 -4.76
CA SER A 26 -29.76 27.31 -5.05
C SER A 26 -31.05 26.55 -4.81
N PRO A 27 -31.45 25.63 -5.69
CA PRO A 27 -32.61 24.76 -5.48
C PRO A 27 -32.38 23.74 -4.33
N TYR A 28 -31.18 23.69 -3.78
CA TYR A 28 -30.81 22.76 -2.71
C TYR A 28 -30.60 23.52 -1.40
N ALA A 29 -31.42 23.19 -0.39
CA ALA A 29 -31.27 23.69 0.96
C ALA A 29 -30.91 22.54 1.92
N SER A 30 -30.18 22.86 2.98
CA SER A 30 -29.90 21.87 4.02
C SER A 30 -31.17 21.47 4.75
N HIS A 31 -31.26 20.19 5.17
CA HIS A 31 -32.43 19.70 5.87
C HIS A 31 -32.59 20.38 7.25
N PRO A 32 -33.77 21.04 7.55
CA PRO A 32 -33.90 21.90 8.71
C PRO A 32 -33.83 21.20 10.07
N ARG A 33 -34.10 19.90 10.14
CA ARG A 33 -34.11 19.10 11.39
C ARG A 33 -32.91 18.18 11.57
N LYS A 34 -32.14 17.93 10.50
CA LYS A 34 -30.98 17.05 10.52
C LYS A 34 -29.85 17.80 9.85
N HIS A 35 -28.75 17.93 10.51
CA HIS A 35 -27.58 18.70 10.04
C HIS A 35 -26.88 18.06 8.82
N TYR A 36 -27.67 17.72 7.77
CA TYR A 36 -27.16 17.15 6.51
C TYR A 36 -26.57 18.22 5.57
N GLY A 37 -26.45 19.46 6.02
CA GLY A 37 -25.83 20.52 5.24
C GLY A 37 -24.30 20.43 5.14
N LYS A 38 -23.67 19.48 5.87
CA LYS A 38 -22.22 19.31 5.90
C LYS A 38 -21.85 17.83 5.74
N ALA A 39 -20.80 17.56 4.99
CA ALA A 39 -20.22 16.23 4.84
C ALA A 39 -18.69 16.31 4.88
N LEU A 40 -18.05 15.23 5.32
CA LEU A 40 -16.61 15.05 5.20
C LEU A 40 -16.37 14.02 4.10
N LEU A 41 -15.77 14.44 3.00
CA LEU A 41 -15.38 13.56 1.92
C LEU A 41 -13.93 13.14 2.12
N ARG A 42 -13.68 11.83 2.15
CA ARG A 42 -12.35 11.25 2.10
C ARG A 42 -12.19 10.52 0.78
N VAL A 43 -11.20 10.93 0.00
CA VAL A 43 -10.89 10.32 -1.29
C VAL A 43 -9.61 9.50 -1.12
N PHE A 44 -9.65 8.25 -1.54
CA PHE A 44 -8.48 7.38 -1.61
C PHE A 44 -8.20 7.08 -3.08
N PRO A 45 -7.00 7.38 -3.57
CA PRO A 45 -6.58 6.86 -4.84
C PRO A 45 -6.45 5.33 -4.75
N TYR A 46 -6.70 4.68 -5.85
CA TYR A 46 -6.60 3.23 -6.01
C TYR A 46 -5.75 2.92 -7.24
N ASN A 47 -4.94 1.88 -7.16
CA ASN A 47 -4.31 1.26 -8.31
C ASN A 47 -4.41 -0.27 -8.18
N ASN A 48 -3.97 -1.00 -9.18
CA ASN A 48 -4.07 -2.46 -9.22
C ASN A 48 -3.32 -3.20 -8.09
N TYR A 49 -2.45 -2.49 -7.37
CA TYR A 49 -1.54 -3.03 -6.37
C TYR A 49 -1.81 -2.52 -4.96
N SER A 50 -2.67 -1.50 -4.81
CA SER A 50 -2.94 -0.90 -3.50
C SER A 50 -3.94 -1.71 -2.69
N GLY A 51 -3.81 -1.67 -1.36
CA GLY A 51 -4.74 -2.34 -0.46
C GLY A 51 -4.06 -2.95 0.76
N ASN A 52 -4.81 -3.77 1.48
CA ASN A 52 -4.29 -4.46 2.66
C ASN A 52 -3.71 -5.81 2.21
N TYR A 53 -2.44 -6.01 2.53
CA TYR A 53 -1.72 -7.25 2.29
C TYR A 53 -1.67 -8.08 3.56
N SER A 54 -1.93 -9.37 3.44
CA SER A 54 -1.54 -10.36 4.45
C SER A 54 -0.01 -10.49 4.43
N ALA A 55 0.61 -10.34 5.58
CA ALA A 55 2.06 -10.36 5.76
C ALA A 55 2.52 -11.52 6.67
N VAL A 56 1.69 -12.53 6.87
CA VAL A 56 2.02 -13.67 7.75
C VAL A 56 3.27 -14.44 7.32
N THR A 57 3.62 -14.37 6.04
CA THR A 57 4.83 -14.96 5.46
C THR A 57 6.02 -14.00 5.40
N LEU A 58 5.85 -12.74 5.82
CA LEU A 58 6.93 -11.77 5.93
C LEU A 58 7.56 -11.86 7.31
N LEU A 59 8.77 -12.41 7.38
CA LEU A 59 9.54 -12.52 8.62
C LEU A 59 10.40 -11.28 8.80
N VAL A 60 10.30 -10.64 9.95
CA VAL A 60 11.11 -9.48 10.32
C VAL A 60 12.03 -9.84 11.47
N LYS A 61 13.33 -9.72 11.23
CA LYS A 61 14.40 -9.86 12.21
C LYS A 61 14.81 -8.48 12.69
N GLN A 62 15.28 -8.39 13.95
CA GLN A 62 15.82 -7.15 14.50
C GLN A 62 17.10 -7.40 15.30
N SER A 63 18.03 -6.45 15.26
CA SER A 63 19.29 -6.50 15.99
C SER A 63 19.84 -5.09 16.28
N PRO A 64 20.55 -4.90 17.40
CA PRO A 64 21.26 -3.63 17.69
C PRO A 64 22.32 -3.27 16.68
N ASP A 65 22.87 -4.23 15.98
CA ASP A 65 23.88 -4.08 14.93
C ASP A 65 23.48 -4.89 13.68
N LYS A 66 24.05 -4.53 12.54
CA LYS A 66 23.69 -5.14 11.25
C LYS A 66 24.17 -6.60 11.15
N GLU A 67 25.32 -6.92 11.72
CA GLU A 67 25.91 -8.26 11.71
C GLU A 67 25.04 -9.25 12.51
N GLY A 68 24.47 -8.80 13.61
CA GLY A 68 23.58 -9.59 14.46
C GLY A 68 22.29 -10.05 13.77
N LEU A 69 21.88 -9.41 12.67
CA LEU A 69 20.72 -9.85 11.88
C LEU A 69 20.86 -11.28 11.34
N SER A 70 22.09 -11.74 11.10
CA SER A 70 22.36 -13.10 10.60
C SER A 70 21.90 -14.20 11.56
N THR A 71 21.98 -13.94 12.86
CA THR A 71 21.61 -14.87 13.93
C THR A 71 20.30 -14.53 14.63
N ALA A 72 19.72 -13.36 14.35
CA ALA A 72 18.48 -12.92 14.96
C ALA A 72 17.29 -13.81 14.55
N THR A 73 16.39 -14.03 15.50
CA THR A 73 15.11 -14.72 15.23
C THR A 73 14.13 -13.74 14.60
N GLY A 74 13.48 -14.16 13.50
CA GLY A 74 12.42 -13.40 12.86
C GLY A 74 11.07 -13.63 13.51
N SER A 75 10.24 -12.58 13.53
CA SER A 75 8.82 -12.65 13.84
C SER A 75 7.98 -12.34 12.60
N GLY A 76 6.84 -13.02 12.45
CA GLY A 76 5.90 -12.72 11.36
C GLY A 76 5.15 -11.42 11.63
N GLN A 77 4.72 -10.78 10.56
CA GLN A 77 3.76 -9.68 10.60
C GLN A 77 2.35 -10.19 10.29
N GLU A 78 1.32 -9.50 10.77
CA GLU A 78 -0.07 -9.85 10.41
C GLU A 78 -0.48 -9.20 9.09
N THR A 79 -0.27 -7.91 8.96
CA THR A 79 -0.72 -7.12 7.80
C THR A 79 0.28 -6.04 7.43
N ALA A 80 0.29 -5.68 6.14
CA ALA A 80 0.93 -4.48 5.63
C ALA A 80 -0.05 -3.75 4.70
N ARG A 81 -0.11 -2.44 4.76
CA ARG A 81 -0.97 -1.65 3.87
C ARG A 81 -0.18 -0.99 2.78
N GLY A 82 -0.55 -1.28 1.52
CA GLY A 82 0.00 -0.64 0.33
C GLY A 82 -0.76 0.64 0.00
N TYR A 83 -0.08 1.78 0.06
CA TYR A 83 -0.59 3.11 -0.27
C TYR A 83 -0.16 3.51 -1.68
N VAL A 84 -1.08 4.09 -2.45
CA VAL A 84 -0.81 4.50 -3.83
C VAL A 84 0.21 5.64 -3.90
N VAL A 85 1.13 5.52 -4.85
CA VAL A 85 2.07 6.58 -5.24
C VAL A 85 1.82 7.01 -6.68
N SER A 86 1.66 6.03 -7.60
CA SER A 86 1.34 6.21 -9.01
C SER A 86 0.54 5.01 -9.52
N GLU A 87 0.29 4.93 -10.81
CA GLU A 87 -0.39 3.80 -11.45
C GLU A 87 0.33 2.45 -11.21
N ASP A 88 1.67 2.47 -11.23
CA ASP A 88 2.56 1.31 -11.12
C ASP A 88 3.35 1.25 -9.81
N GLU A 89 3.01 2.08 -8.83
CA GLU A 89 3.79 2.21 -7.61
C GLU A 89 2.93 2.34 -6.37
N ILE A 90 3.32 1.62 -5.32
CA ILE A 90 2.78 1.76 -3.96
C ILE A 90 3.93 1.97 -2.97
N PHE A 91 3.62 2.36 -1.74
CA PHE A 91 4.53 2.21 -0.62
C PHE A 91 3.84 1.54 0.57
N PHE A 92 4.63 0.93 1.43
CA PHE A 92 4.23 0.47 2.76
C PHE A 92 5.26 0.93 3.80
N TYR A 93 4.91 0.87 5.09
CA TYR A 93 5.86 1.14 6.15
C TYR A 93 6.75 -0.07 6.39
N ALA A 94 8.05 0.18 6.59
CA ALA A 94 9.07 -0.85 6.66
C ALA A 94 8.91 -1.75 7.90
N GLY A 95 9.03 -3.04 7.70
CA GLY A 95 9.07 -4.03 8.79
C GLY A 95 7.92 -3.84 9.78
N THR A 96 8.24 -3.69 11.05
CA THR A 96 7.29 -3.52 12.16
C THR A 96 6.99 -2.05 12.50
N ILE A 97 7.28 -1.11 11.61
CA ILE A 97 6.98 0.30 11.83
C ILE A 97 5.46 0.51 11.89
N ASP A 98 4.96 0.91 13.07
CA ASP A 98 3.55 1.10 13.33
C ASP A 98 3.01 2.38 12.67
N GLU A 99 1.81 2.29 12.09
CA GLU A 99 1.14 3.44 11.48
C GLU A 99 0.78 4.56 12.46
N SER A 100 0.75 4.29 13.76
CA SER A 100 0.53 5.31 14.81
C SER A 100 1.77 6.15 15.12
N ARG A 101 2.97 5.73 14.70
CA ARG A 101 4.21 6.50 14.91
C ARG A 101 4.14 7.83 14.18
N THR A 102 4.49 8.90 14.86
CA THR A 102 4.49 10.26 14.29
C THR A 102 5.55 10.47 13.21
N ASP A 103 6.63 9.68 13.26
CA ASP A 103 7.77 9.70 12.36
C ASP A 103 7.76 8.59 11.30
N ARG A 104 6.65 7.84 11.19
CA ARG A 104 6.47 6.74 10.21
C ARG A 104 6.82 7.12 8.78
N HIS A 105 6.58 8.39 8.41
CA HIS A 105 6.87 8.91 7.07
C HIS A 105 8.35 8.75 6.65
N LYS A 106 9.26 8.61 7.61
CA LYS A 106 10.69 8.37 7.38
C LYS A 106 11.01 6.95 6.94
N TYR A 107 10.09 6.00 7.15
CA TYR A 107 10.28 4.56 6.99
C TYR A 107 9.42 3.97 5.88
N LYS A 108 9.23 4.71 4.79
CA LYS A 108 8.50 4.23 3.62
C LYS A 108 9.39 3.37 2.73
N VAL A 109 8.89 2.19 2.39
CA VAL A 109 9.45 1.31 1.36
C VAL A 109 8.55 1.40 0.14
N PHE A 110 9.10 1.91 -0.95
CA PHE A 110 8.42 2.05 -2.23
C PHE A 110 8.57 0.76 -3.02
N CYS A 111 7.50 0.36 -3.70
CA CYS A 111 7.41 -0.81 -4.56
C CYS A 111 6.97 -0.36 -5.93
N LYS A 112 7.89 -0.35 -6.89
CA LYS A 112 7.58 -0.09 -8.29
C LYS A 112 7.44 -1.40 -9.03
N PHE A 113 6.26 -1.61 -9.62
CA PHE A 113 5.91 -2.80 -10.37
C PHE A 113 6.33 -2.64 -11.83
N VAL A 114 7.12 -3.56 -12.32
CA VAL A 114 7.58 -3.58 -13.71
C VAL A 114 7.11 -4.88 -14.35
N PRO A 115 6.10 -4.82 -15.24
CA PRO A 115 5.62 -5.97 -15.98
C PRO A 115 6.74 -6.70 -16.70
N GLY A 116 6.67 -8.02 -16.71
CA GLY A 116 7.61 -8.86 -17.44
C GLY A 116 7.34 -8.85 -18.94
N VAL A 117 8.22 -9.52 -19.67
CA VAL A 117 8.09 -9.74 -21.10
C VAL A 117 8.22 -11.24 -21.37
N ASN A 118 7.30 -11.81 -22.14
CA ASN A 118 7.35 -13.23 -22.51
C ASN A 118 8.38 -13.47 -23.64
N ASP A 119 8.58 -14.73 -24.00
CA ASP A 119 9.53 -15.15 -25.03
C ASP A 119 9.23 -14.57 -26.44
N LYS A 120 8.02 -14.06 -26.65
CA LYS A 120 7.60 -13.40 -27.88
C LYS A 120 7.80 -11.88 -27.88
N GLY A 121 8.30 -11.33 -26.77
CA GLY A 121 8.47 -9.88 -26.59
C GLY A 121 7.18 -9.13 -26.21
N GLU A 122 6.12 -9.84 -25.81
CA GLU A 122 4.86 -9.25 -25.37
C GLU A 122 4.88 -8.99 -23.86
N THR A 123 4.36 -7.86 -23.43
CA THR A 123 4.25 -7.52 -22.01
C THR A 123 3.31 -8.49 -21.28
N THR A 124 3.74 -8.98 -20.14
CA THR A 124 2.95 -9.82 -19.23
C THR A 124 2.50 -8.98 -18.04
N PRO A 125 1.29 -8.37 -18.08
CA PRO A 125 0.85 -7.44 -17.03
C PRO A 125 0.64 -8.12 -15.67
N ASP A 126 0.43 -9.42 -15.67
CA ASP A 126 0.10 -10.20 -14.48
C ASP A 126 1.32 -10.81 -13.76
N ALA A 127 2.53 -10.56 -14.27
CA ALA A 127 3.77 -11.00 -13.63
C ALA A 127 4.94 -10.11 -14.01
N GLY A 128 5.92 -10.00 -13.13
CA GLY A 128 7.12 -9.20 -13.39
C GLY A 128 7.98 -9.02 -12.15
N THR A 129 8.77 -7.96 -12.15
CA THR A 129 9.67 -7.61 -11.05
C THR A 129 9.13 -6.46 -10.22
N VAL A 130 9.52 -6.42 -8.94
CA VAL A 130 9.21 -5.31 -8.04
C VAL A 130 10.53 -4.68 -7.61
N THR A 131 10.70 -3.40 -7.96
CA THR A 131 11.83 -2.64 -7.46
C THR A 131 11.47 -2.06 -6.09
N LEU A 132 12.18 -2.52 -5.06
CA LEU A 132 12.06 -2.00 -3.70
C LEU A 132 13.09 -0.90 -3.46
N TYR A 133 12.67 0.23 -2.89
CA TYR A 133 13.59 1.31 -2.55
C TYR A 133 13.03 2.23 -1.46
N SER A 134 13.88 3.06 -0.88
CA SER A 134 13.48 4.14 0.03
C SER A 134 13.99 5.48 -0.47
N LYS A 135 13.22 6.55 -0.24
CA LYS A 135 13.63 7.94 -0.54
C LYS A 135 14.38 8.59 0.63
N ASN A 136 14.44 7.90 1.79
CA ASN A 136 15.14 8.41 2.97
C ASN A 136 16.53 7.77 3.09
N PRO A 137 17.62 8.50 2.85
CA PRO A 137 18.98 7.97 2.94
C PRO A 137 19.38 7.59 4.38
N GLU A 138 18.81 8.24 5.40
CA GLU A 138 19.10 7.93 6.81
C GLU A 138 18.59 6.54 7.22
N MET A 139 17.62 5.99 6.47
CA MET A 139 17.11 4.64 6.67
C MET A 139 18.12 3.55 6.31
N LEU A 140 19.21 3.89 5.62
CA LEU A 140 20.24 2.95 5.16
C LEU A 140 19.63 1.70 4.51
N PHE A 141 18.64 1.92 3.64
CA PHE A 141 17.87 0.86 3.00
C PHE A 141 18.73 0.09 2.00
N GLU A 142 18.69 -1.24 2.09
CA GLU A 142 19.35 -2.16 1.18
C GLU A 142 18.39 -3.29 0.78
N THR A 143 18.51 -3.76 -0.46
CA THR A 143 17.74 -4.89 -0.99
C THR A 143 18.58 -5.71 -1.94
N ASP A 144 18.27 -7.00 -2.11
CA ASP A 144 18.93 -7.86 -3.10
C ASP A 144 18.35 -7.73 -4.52
N GLY A 145 17.27 -6.94 -4.67
CA GLY A 145 16.64 -6.63 -5.96
C GLY A 145 15.94 -7.80 -6.65
N LYS A 146 15.59 -8.86 -5.92
CA LYS A 146 14.99 -10.08 -6.49
C LYS A 146 13.47 -10.16 -6.37
N ALA A 147 12.84 -9.17 -5.74
CA ALA A 147 11.41 -9.18 -5.54
C ALA A 147 10.64 -9.27 -6.87
N THR A 148 9.63 -10.12 -6.91
CA THR A 148 8.77 -10.36 -8.06
C THR A 148 7.31 -10.19 -7.69
N PHE A 149 6.44 -10.04 -8.69
CA PHE A 149 5.00 -10.08 -8.45
C PHE A 149 4.30 -11.02 -9.41
N THR A 150 3.16 -11.53 -8.95
CA THR A 150 2.22 -12.30 -9.75
C THR A 150 0.80 -11.88 -9.40
N ILE A 151 -0.03 -11.74 -10.44
CA ILE A 151 -1.46 -11.46 -10.31
C ILE A 151 -2.23 -12.62 -10.93
N TYR A 152 -3.25 -13.11 -10.25
CA TYR A 152 -4.17 -14.09 -10.83
C TYR A 152 -5.57 -13.93 -10.25
N GLU A 153 -6.56 -14.45 -11.00
CA GLU A 153 -7.95 -14.46 -10.57
C GLU A 153 -8.42 -15.91 -10.38
N LYS A 154 -9.22 -16.12 -9.35
CA LYS A 154 -9.90 -17.38 -9.08
C LYS A 154 -11.39 -17.12 -8.87
N ALA A 155 -12.27 -17.90 -9.52
CA ALA A 155 -13.69 -17.87 -9.20
C ALA A 155 -13.93 -18.39 -7.79
N ASP A 156 -14.90 -17.82 -7.09
CA ASP A 156 -15.37 -18.35 -5.80
C ASP A 156 -16.11 -19.67 -6.02
N ASP A 157 -15.74 -20.69 -5.24
CA ASP A 157 -16.28 -22.05 -5.41
C ASP A 157 -17.77 -22.18 -4.98
N ILE A 158 -18.27 -21.21 -4.19
CA ILE A 158 -19.65 -21.24 -3.63
C ILE A 158 -20.51 -20.15 -4.28
N LYS A 159 -19.93 -18.97 -4.54
CA LYS A 159 -20.62 -17.79 -5.05
C LYS A 159 -20.16 -17.47 -6.47
N PRO A 160 -20.83 -18.00 -7.51
CA PRO A 160 -20.37 -17.89 -8.90
C PRO A 160 -20.30 -16.45 -9.43
N TYR A 161 -20.88 -15.49 -8.71
CA TYR A 161 -20.81 -14.06 -9.02
C TYR A 161 -19.63 -13.35 -8.38
N LEU A 162 -18.81 -14.04 -7.59
CA LEU A 162 -17.58 -13.50 -7.01
C LEU A 162 -16.34 -14.06 -7.71
N LYS A 163 -15.37 -13.18 -7.90
CA LYS A 163 -14.00 -13.52 -8.26
C LYS A 163 -13.06 -13.00 -7.20
N HIS A 164 -12.03 -13.76 -6.91
CA HIS A 164 -10.92 -13.38 -6.03
C HIS A 164 -9.73 -13.02 -6.91
N ARG A 165 -9.28 -11.78 -6.84
CA ARG A 165 -8.05 -11.32 -7.48
C ARG A 165 -6.97 -11.26 -6.43
N TYR A 166 -5.86 -11.93 -6.70
CA TYR A 166 -4.69 -11.99 -5.84
C TYR A 166 -3.55 -11.20 -6.48
N VAL A 167 -2.88 -10.38 -5.66
CA VAL A 167 -1.58 -9.77 -5.98
C VAL A 167 -0.60 -10.31 -4.97
N ILE A 168 0.40 -11.06 -5.43
CA ILE A 168 1.43 -11.64 -4.58
C ILE A 168 2.75 -10.95 -4.91
N ILE A 169 3.41 -10.39 -3.89
CA ILE A 169 4.79 -9.91 -3.98
C ILE A 169 5.65 -10.97 -3.29
N SER A 170 6.53 -11.61 -4.05
CA SER A 170 7.40 -12.69 -3.58
C SER A 170 8.85 -12.25 -3.53
N ASP A 171 9.68 -13.05 -2.85
CA ASP A 171 11.13 -12.84 -2.75
C ASP A 171 11.52 -11.47 -2.22
N ILE A 172 10.68 -10.93 -1.33
CA ILE A 172 10.99 -9.71 -0.61
C ILE A 172 12.20 -9.98 0.28
N ASN A 173 13.24 -9.16 0.13
CA ASN A 173 14.39 -9.17 1.02
C ASN A 173 15.00 -7.77 1.07
N TYR A 174 14.83 -7.10 2.20
CA TYR A 174 15.41 -5.78 2.44
C TYR A 174 15.87 -5.62 3.88
N THR A 175 16.85 -4.74 4.06
CA THR A 175 17.39 -4.34 5.37
C THR A 175 17.22 -2.83 5.53
N PHE A 176 16.96 -2.40 6.75
CA PHE A 176 16.88 -0.96 7.06
C PHE A 176 17.29 -0.68 8.50
N ALA A 177 17.60 0.59 8.78
CA ALA A 177 17.95 1.10 10.09
C ALA A 177 16.83 2.01 10.63
N ASP A 178 16.29 1.69 11.81
CA ASP A 178 15.45 2.60 12.59
C ASP A 178 16.36 3.43 13.52
N TYR A 179 16.57 4.68 13.15
CA TYR A 179 17.46 5.63 13.85
C TYR A 179 16.70 6.59 14.76
N THR A 180 15.37 6.48 14.84
CA THR A 180 14.51 7.36 15.63
C THR A 180 13.84 6.67 16.80
N LEU A 181 13.98 5.35 16.93
CA LEU A 181 13.38 4.57 18.02
C LEU A 181 13.84 5.09 19.39
N MET A 182 15.13 5.34 19.54
CA MET A 182 15.73 5.97 20.72
C MET A 182 16.86 6.92 20.29
N LYS A 183 16.97 8.06 20.98
CA LYS A 183 18.02 9.04 20.69
C LYS A 183 19.44 8.44 20.85
N GLY A 184 20.21 8.49 19.78
CA GLY A 184 21.59 7.99 19.75
C GLY A 184 21.73 6.48 19.64
N TYR A 185 20.63 5.78 19.33
CA TYR A 185 20.60 4.34 19.15
C TYR A 185 19.93 3.99 17.82
N THR A 186 20.52 3.06 17.10
CA THR A 186 19.99 2.57 15.82
C THR A 186 19.65 1.08 15.96
N MET A 187 18.43 0.71 15.59
CA MET A 187 18.00 -0.68 15.51
C MET A 187 17.97 -1.10 14.03
N TRP A 188 18.61 -2.21 13.73
CA TRP A 188 18.60 -2.79 12.40
C TRP A 188 17.51 -3.81 12.24
N TYR A 189 16.90 -3.83 11.07
CA TYR A 189 15.84 -4.76 10.69
C TYR A 189 16.16 -5.41 9.35
N ASN A 190 15.80 -6.68 9.23
CA ASN A 190 15.76 -7.37 7.95
C ASN A 190 14.38 -8.02 7.76
N ALA A 191 13.73 -7.73 6.66
CA ALA A 191 12.43 -8.28 6.29
C ALA A 191 12.59 -9.20 5.08
N THR A 192 12.12 -10.45 5.23
CA THR A 192 12.20 -11.48 4.17
C THR A 192 10.90 -12.25 4.06
N GLY A 193 10.46 -12.54 2.84
CA GLY A 193 9.26 -13.35 2.60
C GLY A 193 8.37 -12.84 1.48
N SER A 194 7.06 -12.86 1.70
CA SER A 194 6.08 -12.44 0.70
C SER A 194 4.91 -11.68 1.32
N LEU A 195 4.22 -10.92 0.48
CA LEU A 195 2.99 -10.20 0.79
C LEU A 195 1.90 -10.64 -0.18
N THR A 196 0.70 -10.90 0.31
CA THR A 196 -0.45 -11.31 -0.50
C THR A 196 -1.63 -10.37 -0.27
N HIS A 197 -2.11 -9.73 -1.34
CA HIS A 197 -3.33 -8.95 -1.33
C HIS A 197 -4.44 -9.74 -2.04
N GLU A 198 -5.60 -9.83 -1.41
CA GLU A 198 -6.79 -10.43 -1.98
C GLU A 198 -7.89 -9.37 -2.10
N ARG A 199 -8.48 -9.28 -3.28
CA ARG A 199 -9.63 -8.44 -3.57
C ARG A 199 -10.77 -9.28 -4.10
N GLN A 200 -11.96 -9.12 -3.50
CA GLN A 200 -13.19 -9.74 -4.00
C GLN A 200 -13.87 -8.81 -5.00
N ILE A 201 -14.14 -9.32 -6.18
CA ILE A 201 -14.81 -8.60 -7.29
C ILE A 201 -16.16 -9.23 -7.51
N ASN A 202 -17.24 -8.43 -7.39
CA ASN A 202 -18.59 -8.87 -7.73
C ASN A 202 -18.82 -8.65 -9.23
N THR A 203 -19.02 -9.74 -9.98
CA THR A 203 -19.18 -9.67 -11.45
C THR A 203 -20.60 -9.24 -11.89
N GLN A 204 -21.55 -9.12 -10.97
CA GLN A 204 -22.95 -8.71 -11.27
C GLN A 204 -23.19 -7.22 -11.07
N VAL A 205 -22.28 -6.51 -10.43
CA VAL A 205 -22.32 -5.05 -10.26
C VAL A 205 -21.04 -4.44 -10.84
N PRO A 206 -21.11 -3.21 -11.37
CA PRO A 206 -19.89 -2.52 -11.79
C PRO A 206 -18.90 -2.46 -10.64
N ASP A 207 -17.64 -2.74 -10.94
CA ASP A 207 -16.57 -2.57 -9.99
C ASP A 207 -16.33 -1.07 -9.80
N GLU A 208 -16.74 -0.55 -8.63
CA GLU A 208 -16.61 0.89 -8.33
C GLU A 208 -15.15 1.35 -8.37
N ASP A 209 -14.21 0.46 -8.05
CA ASP A 209 -12.79 0.76 -8.10
C ASP A 209 -12.27 0.87 -9.54
N ALA A 210 -12.92 0.19 -10.51
CA ALA A 210 -12.57 0.29 -11.93
C ALA A 210 -13.16 1.54 -12.61
N ALA A 211 -14.04 2.27 -11.94
CA ALA A 211 -14.65 3.50 -12.46
C ALA A 211 -13.77 4.76 -12.26
N ILE A 212 -12.57 4.62 -11.72
CA ILE A 212 -11.65 5.72 -11.48
C ILE A 212 -10.70 5.85 -12.67
N ASP A 213 -10.89 6.87 -13.49
CA ASP A 213 -9.91 7.32 -14.48
C ASP A 213 -8.81 8.13 -13.79
N TRP A 214 -7.57 7.75 -14.03
CA TRP A 214 -6.37 8.39 -13.47
C TRP A 214 -5.88 9.56 -14.31
#